data_02fd04cc3108f2128d89d0b0a80f9e5c
#
_entry.id   02fd04cc3108f2128d89d0b0a80f9e5c
#
_cell.length_a   1.000
_cell.length_b   1.000
_cell.length_c   1.000
_cell.angle_alpha   90.00
_cell.angle_beta   90.00
_cell.angle_gamma   90.00
#
_symmetry.space_group_name_H-M   'P 1'
#
loop_
_entity.id
_entity.type
_entity.pdbx_description
1 polymer ?
#
loop_
_entity_poly.entity_id
_entity_poly.type
_entity_poly.pdbx_seq_one_letter_code
_entity_poly.pdbx_strand_id
1 'polypeptide(L)'
;TTMRLMAGQGLLTEGFQEGQVGSSAMPHKMNARNCERICGFATILNGYVAMTAGLAGHQWNEGDVSCSVVRRVALPDAFFAIDGLLETFLTVLRQMDVFAAVIAAEAERKLPFLSTTTILMEAVKHGAGRETAHEAIKEHALAAAKALRSGQEPDLLGRLAGDKRIGLAKKQLQSILSESSRFVGAAPEQVDAMVRDVQPLARRYRGAAEYRPGKLL
;
A
#
# COMPACT_ATOMS: atom_id res chain seq x y z
N THR A 1 -4.11 3.44 -4.50
CA THR A 1 -4.64 2.10 -4.15
C THR A 1 -4.16 1.65 -2.78
N THR A 2 -2.85 1.64 -2.49
CA THR A 2 -2.30 1.20 -1.20
C THR A 2 -2.93 1.93 -0.01
N MET A 3 -3.02 3.26 -0.06
CA MET A 3 -3.65 4.04 1.01
C MET A 3 -5.12 3.66 1.23
N ARG A 4 -5.89 3.40 0.18
CA ARG A 4 -7.29 2.95 0.30
C ARG A 4 -7.41 1.62 1.03
N LEU A 5 -6.52 0.68 0.73
CA LEU A 5 -6.47 -0.62 1.42
C LEU A 5 -6.06 -0.47 2.88
N MET A 6 -5.01 0.28 3.17
CA MET A 6 -4.50 0.49 4.52
C MET A 6 -5.47 1.30 5.38
N ALA A 7 -6.10 2.35 4.83
CA ALA A 7 -7.13 3.12 5.52
C ALA A 7 -8.37 2.26 5.86
N GLY A 8 -8.77 1.36 4.95
CA GLY A 8 -9.85 0.40 5.20
C GLY A 8 -9.57 -0.56 6.36
N GLN A 9 -8.30 -0.79 6.67
CA GLN A 9 -7.86 -1.60 7.82
C GLN A 9 -7.52 -0.75 9.06
N GLY A 10 -7.69 0.58 9.00
CA GLY A 10 -7.38 1.48 10.10
C GLY A 10 -5.87 1.65 10.39
N LEU A 11 -4.99 1.37 9.42
CA LEU A 11 -3.54 1.44 9.60
C LEU A 11 -2.98 2.85 9.36
N LEU A 12 -3.69 3.65 8.56
CA LEU A 12 -3.37 5.03 8.24
C LEU A 12 -4.62 5.82 7.87
N THR A 13 -4.47 7.14 7.74
CA THR A 13 -5.49 8.04 7.20
C THR A 13 -4.92 8.93 6.10
N GLU A 14 -5.76 9.39 5.17
CA GLU A 14 -5.39 10.42 4.18
C GLU A 14 -5.38 11.86 4.76
N GLY A 15 -5.63 11.99 6.04
CA GLY A 15 -5.83 13.22 6.77
C GLY A 15 -7.29 13.40 7.17
N PHE A 16 -7.49 13.80 8.43
CA PHE A 16 -8.81 14.09 8.99
C PHE A 16 -8.74 15.47 9.66
N GLN A 17 -9.33 16.47 9.02
CA GLN A 17 -9.37 17.81 9.60
C GLN A 17 -10.46 17.89 10.66
N GLU A 18 -10.24 18.75 11.67
CA GLU A 18 -11.25 19.07 12.68
C GLU A 18 -12.53 19.59 11.99
N GLY A 19 -13.66 18.97 12.30
CA GLY A 19 -14.95 19.26 11.64
C GLY A 19 -15.21 18.49 10.34
N GLN A 20 -14.26 17.70 9.83
CA GLN A 20 -14.49 16.88 8.66
C GLN A 20 -15.26 15.62 9.03
N VAL A 21 -16.40 15.37 8.36
CA VAL A 21 -17.20 14.17 8.54
C VAL A 21 -16.87 13.14 7.47
N GLY A 22 -16.19 12.07 7.84
CA GLY A 22 -15.82 10.97 6.93
C GLY A 22 -17.01 10.14 6.44
N SER A 23 -18.08 10.10 7.23
CA SER A 23 -19.34 9.42 6.94
C SER A 23 -20.48 10.07 7.71
N SER A 24 -21.61 10.35 7.05
CA SER A 24 -22.80 10.91 7.71
C SER A 24 -23.43 9.92 8.72
N ALA A 25 -23.30 8.62 8.49
CA ALA A 25 -23.87 7.58 9.35
C ALA A 25 -22.92 7.11 10.46
N MET A 26 -21.60 7.18 10.23
CA MET A 26 -20.55 6.73 11.14
C MET A 26 -19.44 7.79 11.23
N PRO A 27 -19.55 8.79 12.11
CA PRO A 27 -18.62 9.92 12.17
C PRO A 27 -17.16 9.53 12.43
N HIS A 28 -16.92 8.41 13.10
CA HIS A 28 -15.58 7.87 13.38
C HIS A 28 -14.94 7.12 12.20
N LYS A 29 -15.69 6.86 11.13
CA LYS A 29 -15.19 6.10 9.98
C LYS A 29 -14.35 6.99 9.07
N MET A 30 -13.06 6.71 9.00
CA MET A 30 -12.11 7.41 8.14
C MET A 30 -12.07 6.74 6.76
N ASN A 31 -12.84 7.26 5.80
CA ASN A 31 -12.81 6.81 4.42
C ASN A 31 -11.73 7.57 3.63
N ALA A 32 -10.99 6.88 2.79
CA ALA A 32 -9.97 7.48 1.91
C ALA A 32 -10.61 8.13 0.66
N ARG A 33 -11.51 9.10 0.86
CA ARG A 33 -12.32 9.73 -0.20
C ARG A 33 -11.50 10.52 -1.20
N ASN A 34 -10.43 11.20 -0.75
CA ASN A 34 -9.54 11.91 -1.65
C ASN A 34 -8.73 10.93 -2.50
N CYS A 35 -8.27 9.83 -1.92
CA CYS A 35 -7.64 8.76 -2.68
C CYS A 35 -8.59 8.11 -3.70
N GLU A 36 -9.88 7.98 -3.37
CA GLU A 36 -10.92 7.53 -4.30
C GLU A 36 -11.11 8.54 -5.43
N ARG A 37 -11.15 9.84 -5.13
CA ARG A 37 -11.25 10.94 -6.11
C ARG A 37 -10.06 10.93 -7.07
N ILE A 38 -8.84 10.75 -6.58
CA ILE A 38 -7.63 10.60 -7.41
C ILE A 38 -7.78 9.44 -8.39
N CYS A 39 -8.28 8.29 -7.93
CA CYS A 39 -8.54 7.14 -8.80
C CYS A 39 -9.62 7.45 -9.86
N GLY A 40 -10.65 8.23 -9.50
CA GLY A 40 -11.68 8.70 -10.43
C GLY A 40 -11.08 9.61 -11.51
N PHE A 41 -10.25 10.59 -11.15
CA PHE A 41 -9.55 11.44 -12.11
C PHE A 41 -8.64 10.63 -13.05
N ALA A 42 -7.93 9.64 -12.53
CA ALA A 42 -7.11 8.76 -13.37
C ALA A 42 -7.95 8.00 -14.41
N THR A 43 -9.16 7.57 -14.04
CA THR A 43 -10.11 6.93 -14.98
C THR A 43 -10.57 7.90 -16.05
N ILE A 44 -10.89 9.15 -15.68
CA ILE A 44 -11.30 10.20 -16.64
C ILE A 44 -10.16 10.49 -17.63
N LEU A 45 -8.93 10.66 -17.13
CA LEU A 45 -7.74 10.90 -17.97
C LEU A 45 -7.49 9.77 -18.97
N ASN A 46 -7.65 8.51 -18.55
CA ASN A 46 -7.59 7.36 -19.46
C ASN A 46 -8.69 7.40 -20.52
N GLY A 47 -9.89 7.89 -20.19
CA GLY A 47 -10.96 8.14 -21.15
C GLY A 47 -10.56 9.16 -22.22
N TYR A 48 -9.94 10.28 -21.84
CA TYR A 48 -9.45 11.28 -22.80
C TYR A 48 -8.33 10.74 -23.69
N VAL A 49 -7.44 9.92 -23.16
CA VAL A 49 -6.43 9.21 -23.98
C VAL A 49 -7.11 8.32 -25.01
N ALA A 50 -8.12 7.55 -24.62
CA ALA A 50 -8.87 6.70 -25.53
C ALA A 50 -9.61 7.51 -26.63
N MET A 51 -10.23 8.65 -26.26
CA MET A 51 -10.90 9.55 -27.20
C MET A 51 -9.92 10.10 -28.25
N THR A 52 -8.75 10.54 -27.84
CA THR A 52 -7.72 11.07 -28.77
C THR A 52 -7.10 9.97 -29.62
N ALA A 53 -6.83 8.81 -29.05
CA ALA A 53 -6.31 7.64 -29.76
C ALA A 53 -7.29 7.15 -30.85
N GLY A 54 -8.60 7.25 -30.59
CA GLY A 54 -9.64 6.90 -31.57
C GLY A 54 -9.66 7.73 -32.85
N LEU A 55 -8.93 8.88 -32.87
CA LEU A 55 -8.78 9.69 -34.08
C LEU A 55 -7.67 9.17 -35.03
N ALA A 56 -6.79 8.32 -34.53
CA ALA A 56 -5.67 7.82 -35.33
C ALA A 56 -6.16 7.02 -36.53
N GLY A 57 -5.77 7.42 -37.74
CA GLY A 57 -6.16 6.76 -38.98
C GLY A 57 -7.57 7.11 -39.52
N HIS A 58 -8.30 7.99 -38.85
CA HIS A 58 -9.65 8.38 -39.25
C HIS A 58 -9.75 9.73 -39.96
N GLN A 59 -8.66 10.38 -40.26
CA GLN A 59 -8.64 11.61 -41.04
C GLN A 59 -8.48 11.29 -42.52
N TRP A 60 -9.54 11.53 -43.30
CA TRP A 60 -9.61 11.16 -44.71
C TRP A 60 -9.33 12.34 -45.67
N ASN A 61 -9.64 13.54 -45.26
CA ASN A 61 -9.50 14.75 -46.08
C ASN A 61 -8.80 15.84 -45.27
N GLU A 62 -8.16 16.80 -45.97
CA GLU A 62 -7.49 17.94 -45.35
C GLU A 62 -8.43 18.78 -44.47
N GLY A 63 -9.68 18.92 -44.88
CA GLY A 63 -10.70 19.66 -44.15
C GLY A 63 -11.47 18.88 -43.08
N ASP A 64 -11.04 17.66 -42.72
CA ASP A 64 -11.73 16.85 -41.74
C ASP A 64 -11.65 17.50 -40.34
N VAL A 65 -12.82 17.82 -39.76
CA VAL A 65 -12.95 18.49 -38.46
C VAL A 65 -13.15 17.54 -37.27
N SER A 66 -13.20 16.24 -37.49
CA SER A 66 -13.41 15.25 -36.42
C SER A 66 -12.41 15.40 -35.29
N CYS A 67 -11.11 15.58 -35.60
CA CYS A 67 -10.07 15.85 -34.66
C CYS A 67 -10.30 17.17 -33.87
N SER A 68 -10.86 18.20 -34.51
CA SER A 68 -11.13 19.49 -33.88
C SER A 68 -12.23 19.38 -32.83
N VAL A 69 -13.28 18.59 -33.09
CA VAL A 69 -14.37 18.33 -32.14
C VAL A 69 -13.86 17.63 -30.90
N VAL A 70 -13.10 16.54 -31.06
CA VAL A 70 -12.56 15.75 -29.95
C VAL A 70 -11.56 16.57 -29.12
N ARG A 71 -10.64 17.31 -29.77
CA ARG A 71 -9.62 18.14 -29.06
C ARG A 71 -10.24 19.20 -28.17
N ARG A 72 -11.35 19.82 -28.61
CA ARG A 72 -12.03 20.88 -27.83
C ARG A 72 -12.65 20.39 -26.54
N VAL A 73 -12.94 19.10 -26.45
CA VAL A 73 -13.40 18.45 -25.22
C VAL A 73 -12.20 17.84 -24.47
N ALA A 74 -11.46 16.96 -25.13
CA ALA A 74 -10.45 16.14 -24.45
C ALA A 74 -9.29 16.95 -23.87
N LEU A 75 -8.77 17.97 -24.58
CA LEU A 75 -7.57 18.70 -24.10
C LEU A 75 -7.88 19.61 -22.90
N PRO A 76 -8.86 20.54 -22.96
CA PRO A 76 -9.14 21.41 -21.82
C PRO A 76 -9.51 20.61 -20.57
N ASP A 77 -10.41 19.64 -20.73
CA ASP A 77 -10.91 18.86 -19.61
C ASP A 77 -9.83 17.93 -19.02
N ALA A 78 -8.90 17.42 -19.87
CA ALA A 78 -7.75 16.67 -19.37
C ALA A 78 -6.82 17.53 -18.51
N PHE A 79 -6.56 18.78 -18.88
CA PHE A 79 -5.77 19.70 -18.08
C PHE A 79 -6.47 20.06 -16.76
N PHE A 80 -7.77 20.32 -16.75
CA PHE A 80 -8.52 20.53 -15.51
C PHE A 80 -8.54 19.26 -14.64
N ALA A 81 -8.70 18.09 -15.23
CA ALA A 81 -8.71 16.83 -14.49
C ALA A 81 -7.35 16.51 -13.86
N ILE A 82 -6.24 16.74 -14.58
CA ILE A 82 -4.89 16.49 -14.04
C ILE A 82 -4.53 17.51 -12.94
N ASP A 83 -4.95 18.76 -13.10
CA ASP A 83 -4.74 19.80 -12.08
C ASP A 83 -5.48 19.44 -10.79
N GLY A 84 -6.76 19.12 -10.86
CA GLY A 84 -7.56 18.63 -9.73
C GLY A 84 -7.00 17.35 -9.08
N LEU A 85 -6.45 16.43 -9.90
CA LEU A 85 -5.78 15.23 -9.42
C LEU A 85 -4.53 15.59 -8.61
N LEU A 86 -3.67 16.45 -9.14
CA LEU A 86 -2.40 16.82 -8.49
C LEU A 86 -2.65 17.62 -7.21
N GLU A 87 -3.59 18.58 -7.20
CA GLU A 87 -4.00 19.31 -6.01
C GLU A 87 -4.48 18.35 -4.90
N THR A 88 -5.35 17.41 -5.27
CA THR A 88 -5.86 16.40 -4.33
C THR A 88 -4.72 15.50 -3.82
N PHE A 89 -3.83 15.07 -4.71
CA PHE A 89 -2.70 14.21 -4.35
C PHE A 89 -1.72 14.88 -3.39
N LEU A 90 -1.35 16.13 -3.66
CA LEU A 90 -0.48 16.91 -2.78
C LEU A 90 -1.13 17.17 -1.42
N THR A 91 -2.43 17.40 -1.39
CA THR A 91 -3.20 17.54 -0.15
C THR A 91 -3.13 16.27 0.69
N VAL A 92 -3.37 15.11 0.07
CA VAL A 92 -3.27 13.80 0.74
C VAL A 92 -1.87 13.58 1.30
N LEU A 93 -0.80 13.81 0.50
CA LEU A 93 0.58 13.61 0.96
C LEU A 93 0.96 14.49 2.16
N ARG A 94 0.34 15.66 2.30
CA ARG A 94 0.61 16.58 3.42
C ARG A 94 -0.18 16.28 4.67
N GLN A 95 -1.36 15.69 4.52
CA GLN A 95 -2.29 15.47 5.61
C GLN A 95 -2.29 14.03 6.11
N MET A 96 -1.73 13.09 5.31
CA MET A 96 -1.70 11.69 5.69
C MET A 96 -0.97 11.46 7.02
N ASP A 97 -1.49 10.53 7.78
CA ASP A 97 -0.90 10.09 9.04
C ASP A 97 -0.94 8.57 9.15
N VAL A 98 -0.06 8.02 9.98
CA VAL A 98 0.17 6.57 10.12
C VAL A 98 -0.04 6.17 11.57
N PHE A 99 -0.90 5.20 11.81
CA PHE A 99 -1.20 4.71 13.15
C PHE A 99 -0.21 3.62 13.58
N ALA A 100 0.97 4.04 14.01
CA ALA A 100 2.09 3.14 14.32
C ALA A 100 1.72 2.04 15.32
N ALA A 101 0.93 2.35 16.35
CA ALA A 101 0.47 1.36 17.33
C ALA A 101 -0.44 0.29 16.72
N VAL A 102 -1.33 0.69 15.80
CA VAL A 102 -2.23 -0.25 15.10
C VAL A 102 -1.43 -1.14 14.16
N ILE A 103 -0.46 -0.55 13.45
CA ILE A 103 0.45 -1.31 12.57
C ILE A 103 1.27 -2.32 13.39
N ALA A 104 1.79 -1.92 14.55
CA ALA A 104 2.56 -2.81 15.41
C ALA A 104 1.72 -4.01 15.88
N ALA A 105 0.49 -3.77 16.34
CA ALA A 105 -0.43 -4.83 16.76
C ALA A 105 -0.79 -5.78 15.61
N GLU A 106 -1.02 -5.24 14.41
CA GLU A 106 -1.32 -6.06 13.23
C GLU A 106 -0.09 -6.85 12.75
N ALA A 107 1.10 -6.28 12.84
CA ALA A 107 2.36 -6.97 12.55
C ALA A 107 2.58 -8.11 13.55
N GLU A 108 2.44 -7.87 14.85
CA GLU A 108 2.56 -8.90 15.89
C GLU A 108 1.64 -10.10 15.62
N ARG A 109 0.41 -9.84 15.20
CA ARG A 109 -0.57 -10.87 14.86
C ARG A 109 -0.19 -11.67 13.62
N LYS A 110 0.42 -11.05 12.61
CA LYS A 110 0.69 -11.66 11.30
C LYS A 110 2.11 -12.22 11.14
N LEU A 111 3.10 -11.62 11.81
CA LEU A 111 4.50 -12.02 11.68
C LEU A 111 4.77 -13.51 11.93
N PRO A 112 4.13 -14.19 12.89
CA PRO A 112 4.34 -15.63 13.07
C PRO A 112 4.07 -16.46 11.80
N PHE A 113 3.05 -16.10 11.03
CA PHE A 113 2.71 -16.78 9.78
C PHE A 113 3.63 -16.36 8.63
N LEU A 114 3.99 -15.08 8.55
CA LEU A 114 4.90 -14.55 7.52
C LEU A 114 6.33 -15.06 7.69
N SER A 115 6.74 -15.37 8.92
CA SER A 115 8.09 -15.83 9.24
C SER A 115 8.32 -17.34 9.02
N THR A 116 7.32 -18.09 8.61
CA THR A 116 7.41 -19.57 8.48
C THR A 116 8.57 -20.01 7.59
N THR A 117 8.85 -19.31 6.49
CA THR A 117 10.01 -19.60 5.63
C THR A 117 11.34 -19.33 6.34
N THR A 118 11.43 -18.24 7.10
CA THR A 118 12.62 -17.91 7.89
C THR A 118 12.85 -18.94 8.98
N ILE A 119 11.77 -19.37 9.66
CA ILE A 119 11.81 -20.43 10.67
C ILE A 119 12.29 -21.74 10.04
N LEU A 120 11.81 -22.10 8.86
CA LEU A 120 12.28 -23.28 8.12
C LEU A 120 13.79 -23.21 7.86
N MET A 121 14.27 -22.07 7.37
CA MET A 121 15.70 -21.87 7.10
C MET A 121 16.55 -22.02 8.36
N GLU A 122 16.10 -21.44 9.47
CA GLU A 122 16.82 -21.54 10.76
C GLU A 122 16.76 -22.98 11.33
N ALA A 123 15.63 -23.68 11.23
CA ALA A 123 15.54 -25.08 11.62
C ALA A 123 16.53 -25.97 10.86
N VAL A 124 16.65 -25.77 9.54
CA VAL A 124 17.63 -26.51 8.71
C VAL A 124 19.05 -26.19 9.11
N LYS A 125 19.41 -24.93 9.39
CA LYS A 125 20.73 -24.54 9.90
C LYS A 125 21.06 -25.21 11.24
N HIS A 126 20.04 -25.50 12.05
CA HIS A 126 20.19 -26.22 13.32
C HIS A 126 20.11 -27.75 13.20
N GLY A 127 20.16 -28.28 11.96
CA GLY A 127 20.26 -29.72 11.68
C GLY A 127 18.94 -30.43 11.43
N ALA A 128 17.81 -29.73 11.35
CA ALA A 128 16.55 -30.35 10.97
C ALA A 128 16.54 -30.72 9.48
N GLY A 129 15.95 -31.87 9.15
CA GLY A 129 15.71 -32.23 7.75
C GLY A 129 14.71 -31.27 7.11
N ARG A 130 15.03 -30.72 5.93
CA ARG A 130 14.22 -29.70 5.26
C ARG A 130 12.75 -30.13 5.08
N GLU A 131 12.53 -31.32 4.54
CA GLU A 131 11.17 -31.85 4.29
C GLU A 131 10.40 -32.11 5.60
N THR A 132 11.10 -32.64 6.62
CA THR A 132 10.53 -32.91 7.94
C THR A 132 10.13 -31.61 8.62
N ALA A 133 10.98 -30.59 8.60
CA ALA A 133 10.68 -29.28 9.18
C ALA A 133 9.55 -28.57 8.40
N HIS A 134 9.54 -28.66 7.07
CA HIS A 134 8.50 -28.09 6.25
C HIS A 134 7.12 -28.69 6.56
N GLU A 135 7.02 -30.03 6.67
CA GLU A 135 5.75 -30.68 7.01
C GLU A 135 5.28 -30.31 8.42
N ALA A 136 6.19 -30.25 9.40
CA ALA A 136 5.87 -29.80 10.75
C ALA A 136 5.32 -28.35 10.76
N ILE A 137 5.99 -27.44 10.05
CA ILE A 137 5.53 -26.04 9.94
C ILE A 137 4.15 -25.99 9.30
N LYS A 138 3.92 -26.72 8.22
CA LYS A 138 2.62 -26.79 7.54
C LYS A 138 1.51 -27.25 8.48
N GLU A 139 1.70 -28.36 9.21
CA GLU A 139 0.73 -28.89 10.17
C GLU A 139 0.38 -27.84 11.23
N HIS A 140 1.39 -27.23 11.85
CA HIS A 140 1.16 -26.25 12.91
C HIS A 140 0.56 -24.94 12.40
N ALA A 141 0.97 -24.45 11.22
CA ALA A 141 0.41 -23.26 10.61
C ALA A 141 -1.07 -23.45 10.24
N LEU A 142 -1.45 -24.61 9.69
CA LEU A 142 -2.85 -24.94 9.40
C LEU A 142 -3.68 -25.03 10.68
N ALA A 143 -3.16 -25.67 11.73
CA ALA A 143 -3.85 -25.76 13.02
C ALA A 143 -4.04 -24.38 13.67
N ALA A 144 -3.01 -23.54 13.66
CA ALA A 144 -3.07 -22.16 14.17
C ALA A 144 -4.05 -21.30 13.35
N ALA A 145 -4.03 -21.42 12.01
CA ALA A 145 -5.00 -20.71 11.16
C ALA A 145 -6.43 -21.14 11.39
N LYS A 146 -6.67 -22.43 11.67
CA LYS A 146 -7.99 -22.95 12.04
C LYS A 146 -8.45 -22.38 13.40
N ALA A 147 -7.57 -22.35 14.40
CA ALA A 147 -7.85 -21.74 15.69
C ALA A 147 -8.24 -20.26 15.55
N LEU A 148 -7.48 -19.48 14.78
CA LEU A 148 -7.78 -18.08 14.49
C LEU A 148 -9.18 -17.90 13.86
N ARG A 149 -9.54 -18.72 12.89
CA ARG A 149 -10.87 -18.69 12.25
C ARG A 149 -12.01 -19.06 13.21
N SER A 150 -11.70 -19.78 14.28
CA SER A 150 -12.65 -20.15 15.34
C SER A 150 -12.65 -19.15 16.51
N GLY A 151 -11.99 -17.98 16.35
CA GLY A 151 -11.90 -16.94 17.38
C GLY A 151 -10.96 -17.29 18.55
N GLN A 152 -10.10 -18.29 18.38
CA GLN A 152 -9.10 -18.70 19.37
C GLN A 152 -7.73 -18.08 19.05
N GLU A 153 -6.88 -17.92 20.08
CA GLU A 153 -5.51 -17.46 19.89
C GLU A 153 -4.67 -18.48 19.11
N PRO A 154 -4.03 -18.06 18.01
CA PRO A 154 -3.22 -18.93 17.16
C PRO A 154 -1.80 -19.08 17.74
N ASP A 155 -1.59 -19.88 18.76
CA ASP A 155 -0.25 -20.08 19.34
C ASP A 155 0.67 -20.89 18.40
N LEU A 156 0.99 -20.31 17.25
CA LEU A 156 1.87 -20.94 16.25
C LEU A 156 3.30 -21.13 16.81
N LEU A 157 3.85 -20.13 17.49
CA LEU A 157 5.20 -20.20 18.02
C LEU A 157 5.34 -21.24 19.15
N GLY A 158 4.38 -21.32 20.03
CA GLY A 158 4.38 -22.35 21.09
C GLY A 158 4.28 -23.75 20.52
N ARG A 159 3.44 -23.96 19.49
CA ARG A 159 3.32 -25.22 18.77
C ARG A 159 4.63 -25.63 18.09
N LEU A 160 5.28 -24.72 17.39
CA LEU A 160 6.58 -24.95 16.73
C LEU A 160 7.70 -25.22 17.73
N ALA A 161 7.74 -24.48 18.85
CA ALA A 161 8.73 -24.71 19.91
C ALA A 161 8.60 -26.06 20.60
N GLY A 162 7.39 -26.62 20.65
CA GLY A 162 7.13 -27.95 21.22
C GLY A 162 7.42 -29.10 20.28
N ASP A 163 7.70 -28.85 19.00
CA ASP A 163 7.90 -29.91 18.00
C ASP A 163 9.40 -30.20 17.79
N LYS A 164 9.82 -31.40 18.15
CA LYS A 164 11.22 -31.85 18.00
C LYS A 164 11.72 -31.83 16.54
N ARG A 165 10.81 -31.92 15.57
CA ARG A 165 11.17 -31.85 14.15
C ARG A 165 11.68 -30.47 13.73
N ILE A 166 11.35 -29.41 14.50
CA ILE A 166 11.82 -28.04 14.28
C ILE A 166 13.16 -27.80 14.96
N GLY A 167 13.34 -28.33 16.17
CA GLY A 167 14.58 -28.24 16.93
C GLY A 167 14.97 -26.83 17.39
N LEU A 168 14.03 -25.86 17.39
CA LEU A 168 14.26 -24.48 17.83
C LEU A 168 13.48 -24.20 19.11
N ALA A 169 14.18 -23.63 20.11
CA ALA A 169 13.56 -23.17 21.33
C ALA A 169 12.67 -21.95 21.11
N LYS A 170 11.65 -21.74 21.96
CA LYS A 170 10.74 -20.58 21.88
C LYS A 170 11.48 -19.24 21.81
N LYS A 171 12.56 -19.09 22.57
CA LYS A 171 13.41 -17.88 22.56
C LYS A 171 14.05 -17.62 21.18
N GLN A 172 14.49 -18.65 20.48
CA GLN A 172 15.05 -18.52 19.13
C GLN A 172 13.98 -18.14 18.11
N LEU A 173 12.78 -18.72 18.19
CA LEU A 173 11.65 -18.34 17.36
C LEU A 173 11.23 -16.88 17.60
N GLN A 174 11.18 -16.44 18.85
CA GLN A 174 10.91 -15.05 19.21
C GLN A 174 11.97 -14.09 18.67
N SER A 175 13.26 -14.47 18.71
CA SER A 175 14.34 -13.67 18.15
C SER A 175 14.21 -13.46 16.65
N ILE A 176 13.72 -14.45 15.90
CA ILE A 176 13.45 -14.31 14.47
C ILE A 176 12.39 -13.20 14.22
N LEU A 177 11.36 -13.13 15.05
CA LEU A 177 10.28 -12.16 14.90
C LEU A 177 10.66 -10.75 15.39
N SER A 178 11.57 -10.64 16.36
CA SER A 178 11.98 -9.33 16.91
C SER A 178 12.74 -8.46 15.90
N GLU A 179 13.33 -9.06 14.89
CA GLU A 179 14.01 -8.34 13.81
C GLU A 179 13.00 -8.01 12.67
N SER A 180 12.03 -7.15 12.98
CA SER A 180 10.99 -6.74 12.02
C SER A 180 11.55 -6.14 10.72
N SER A 181 12.75 -5.55 10.76
CA SER A 181 13.47 -5.04 9.59
C SER A 181 13.73 -6.10 8.52
N ARG A 182 13.82 -7.38 8.88
CA ARG A 182 13.97 -8.48 7.90
C ARG A 182 12.76 -8.67 7.00
N PHE A 183 11.58 -8.16 7.42
CA PHE A 183 10.33 -8.37 6.70
C PHE A 183 9.90 -7.18 5.83
N VAL A 184 10.65 -6.08 5.85
CA VAL A 184 10.37 -4.90 5.00
C VAL A 184 11.08 -4.95 3.64
N GLY A 185 11.95 -5.95 3.43
CA GLY A 185 12.71 -6.10 2.19
C GLY A 185 13.59 -4.89 1.90
N ALA A 186 13.67 -4.50 0.63
CA ALA A 186 14.46 -3.36 0.16
C ALA A 186 13.69 -2.01 0.23
N ALA A 187 12.60 -1.90 0.99
CA ALA A 187 11.80 -0.68 1.03
C ALA A 187 12.58 0.55 1.53
N PRO A 188 13.43 0.47 2.59
CA PRO A 188 14.24 1.61 3.01
C PRO A 188 15.21 2.08 1.93
N GLU A 189 15.93 1.16 1.31
CA GLU A 189 16.89 1.46 0.24
C GLU A 189 16.22 2.06 -1.00
N GLN A 190 15.01 1.60 -1.33
CA GLN A 190 14.21 2.14 -2.43
C GLN A 190 13.75 3.57 -2.13
N VAL A 191 13.35 3.85 -0.89
CA VAL A 191 13.00 5.22 -0.47
C VAL A 191 14.21 6.14 -0.56
N ASP A 192 15.37 5.71 -0.04
CA ASP A 192 16.61 6.49 -0.09
C ASP A 192 17.06 6.74 -1.53
N ALA A 193 16.94 5.76 -2.42
CA ALA A 193 17.24 5.91 -3.84
C ALA A 193 16.32 6.96 -4.49
N MET A 194 15.01 6.86 -4.28
CA MET A 194 14.04 7.82 -4.78
C MET A 194 14.32 9.24 -4.27
N VAL A 195 14.64 9.40 -2.99
CA VAL A 195 14.99 10.71 -2.41
C VAL A 195 16.22 11.29 -3.11
N ARG A 196 17.28 10.48 -3.31
CA ARG A 196 18.48 10.92 -4.03
C ARG A 196 18.17 11.39 -5.47
N ASP A 197 17.30 10.67 -6.16
CA ASP A 197 16.93 10.98 -7.55
C ASP A 197 16.08 12.25 -7.66
N VAL A 198 15.20 12.49 -6.67
CA VAL A 198 14.29 13.66 -6.66
C VAL A 198 14.99 14.93 -6.16
N GLN A 199 15.98 14.84 -5.26
CA GLN A 199 16.63 16.02 -4.69
C GLN A 199 17.20 17.01 -5.73
N PRO A 200 17.90 16.59 -6.81
CA PRO A 200 18.38 17.51 -7.84
C PRO A 200 17.23 18.23 -8.56
N LEU A 201 16.11 17.54 -8.80
CA LEU A 201 14.92 18.13 -9.44
C LEU A 201 14.28 19.18 -8.52
N ALA A 202 14.13 18.88 -7.24
CA ALA A 202 13.61 19.84 -6.27
C ALA A 202 14.48 21.10 -6.14
N ARG A 203 15.81 20.95 -6.19
CA ARG A 203 16.75 22.09 -6.20
C ARG A 203 16.64 22.91 -7.48
N ARG A 204 16.45 22.27 -8.63
CA ARG A 204 16.31 22.93 -9.93
C ARG A 204 14.99 23.68 -10.07
N TYR A 205 13.92 23.15 -9.52
CA TYR A 205 12.54 23.66 -9.64
C TYR A 205 11.99 24.07 -8.27
N ARG A 206 12.66 25.00 -7.58
CA ARG A 206 12.29 25.43 -6.21
C ARG A 206 10.84 25.87 -6.08
N GLY A 207 10.34 26.68 -7.04
CA GLY A 207 8.95 27.15 -7.01
C GLY A 207 7.93 26.00 -7.02
N ALA A 208 8.21 24.94 -7.80
CA ALA A 208 7.37 23.74 -7.80
C ALA A 208 7.52 22.92 -6.51
N ALA A 209 8.74 22.81 -5.97
CA ALA A 209 8.99 22.08 -4.73
C ALA A 209 8.36 22.76 -3.49
N GLU A 210 8.24 24.08 -3.51
CA GLU A 210 7.65 24.89 -2.44
C GLU A 210 6.14 25.12 -2.62
N TYR A 211 5.58 24.69 -3.75
CA TYR A 211 4.16 24.85 -4.04
C TYR A 211 3.26 24.28 -2.93
N ARG A 212 2.21 24.97 -2.59
CA ARG A 212 1.19 24.57 -1.62
C ARG A 212 -0.15 24.39 -2.32
N PRO A 213 -0.78 23.23 -2.24
CA PRO A 213 -2.11 23.04 -2.83
C PRO A 213 -3.12 23.97 -2.17
N GLY A 214 -4.10 24.39 -2.94
CA GLY A 214 -5.24 25.16 -2.45
C GLY A 214 -6.12 24.36 -1.49
N LYS A 215 -7.09 25.04 -0.88
CA LYS A 215 -8.14 24.37 -0.09
C LYS A 215 -9.03 23.58 -1.06
N LEU A 216 -9.10 22.28 -0.86
CA LEU A 216 -10.13 21.44 -1.50
C LEU A 216 -11.44 21.63 -0.72
N LEU A 217 -12.55 21.79 -1.46
CA LEU A 217 -13.90 21.94 -0.92
C LEU A 217 -14.32 20.74 -0.05
#